data_44f26d27b133003289ce7568a1b1502b
#
_entry.id   44f26d27b133003289ce7568a1b1502b
#
_cell.length_a   1.000
_cell.length_b   1.000
_cell.length_c   1.000
_cell.angle_alpha   90.00
_cell.angle_beta   90.00
_cell.angle_gamma   90.00
#
_symmetry.space_group_name_H-M   'P 1'
#
loop_
_entity.id
_entity.type
_entity.pdbx_description
1 polymer ?
#
loop_
_entity_poly.entity_id
_entity_poly.type
_entity_poly.pdbx_seq_one_letter_code
_entity_poly.pdbx_strand_id
1 'polypeptide(L)'
;SKAGAVTVTLGRIGTGEHAGGVALFQSYESLSGFEKALDIYDNSSEYQAMMASGKVQVVMRNILKLHSVPFDQNANDTMKYIVLTRASAPASSVETIAELAPVFADNGAITLRFGTLATGSNAGNRLLGVTYPSMDAIEKTYDALGANASYQAALSTFDINYRGIIRVLSFA
;
A
#
# COMPACT_ATOMS: atom_id res chain seq x y z
N SER A 1 1.89 16.68 -9.10
CA SER A 1 1.46 16.07 -10.38
C SER A 1 0.41 16.96 -11.07
N LYS A 2 0.25 16.84 -12.40
CA LYS A 2 -0.77 17.61 -13.17
C LYS A 2 -2.21 17.28 -12.72
N ALA A 3 -2.44 16.08 -12.15
CA ALA A 3 -3.74 15.64 -11.65
C ALA A 3 -4.02 16.02 -10.18
N GLY A 4 -3.08 16.70 -9.50
CA GLY A 4 -3.22 17.00 -8.07
C GLY A 4 -3.04 15.78 -7.17
N ALA A 5 -2.31 14.74 -7.60
CA ALA A 5 -1.92 13.66 -6.71
C ALA A 5 -1.01 14.21 -5.60
N VAL A 6 -1.33 13.85 -4.37
CA VAL A 6 -0.54 14.19 -3.17
C VAL A 6 0.78 13.41 -3.16
N THR A 7 0.70 12.12 -3.51
CA THR A 7 1.88 11.27 -3.67
C THR A 7 1.72 10.35 -4.87
N VAL A 8 2.84 10.03 -5.52
CA VAL A 8 2.92 9.02 -6.59
C VAL A 8 4.09 8.10 -6.27
N THR A 9 3.83 6.81 -6.15
CA THR A 9 4.85 5.80 -5.90
C THR A 9 4.79 4.73 -6.97
N LEU A 10 5.92 4.52 -7.64
CA LEU A 10 6.11 3.42 -8.58
C LEU A 10 6.98 2.35 -7.94
N GLY A 11 6.58 1.10 -8.03
CA GLY A 11 7.34 -0.02 -7.47
C GLY A 11 7.32 -1.26 -8.36
N ARG A 12 8.30 -2.13 -8.16
CA ARG A 12 8.33 -3.48 -8.76
C ARG A 12 7.86 -4.48 -7.71
N ILE A 13 6.88 -5.29 -8.05
CA ILE A 13 6.38 -6.36 -7.19
C ILE A 13 7.46 -7.43 -7.09
N GLY A 14 7.99 -7.62 -5.88
CA GLY A 14 9.09 -8.56 -5.61
C GLY A 14 8.61 -9.95 -5.28
N THR A 15 7.44 -10.07 -4.59
CA THR A 15 6.89 -11.35 -4.13
C THR A 15 5.38 -11.39 -4.32
N GLY A 16 4.80 -12.59 -4.33
CA GLY A 16 3.36 -12.82 -4.45
C GLY A 16 2.91 -13.06 -5.90
N GLU A 17 1.60 -13.08 -6.10
CA GLU A 17 0.95 -13.53 -7.34
C GLU A 17 1.40 -12.78 -8.61
N HIS A 18 1.72 -11.48 -8.49
CA HIS A 18 2.14 -10.64 -9.62
C HIS A 18 3.63 -10.28 -9.57
N ALA A 19 4.48 -11.14 -8.99
CA ALA A 19 5.91 -10.89 -8.91
C ALA A 19 6.52 -10.62 -10.30
N GLY A 20 7.38 -9.59 -10.37
CA GLY A 20 7.94 -9.09 -11.63
C GLY A 20 7.14 -7.95 -12.27
N GLY A 21 5.87 -7.82 -11.92
CA GLY A 21 5.01 -6.73 -12.38
C GLY A 21 5.34 -5.38 -11.75
N VAL A 22 4.64 -4.35 -12.19
CA VAL A 22 4.78 -2.98 -11.70
C VAL A 22 3.51 -2.56 -10.97
N ALA A 23 3.68 -1.93 -9.81
CA ALA A 23 2.59 -1.33 -9.03
C ALA A 23 2.73 0.19 -9.03
N LEU A 24 1.65 0.88 -9.30
CA LEU A 24 1.54 2.33 -9.21
C LEU A 24 0.54 2.69 -8.10
N PHE A 25 1.01 3.42 -7.10
CA PHE A 25 0.19 3.98 -6.03
C PHE A 25 0.08 5.49 -6.21
N GLN A 26 -1.13 5.98 -6.16
CA GLN A 26 -1.40 7.42 -6.22
C GLN A 26 -2.37 7.76 -5.10
N SER A 27 -2.08 8.81 -4.34
CA SER A 27 -2.99 9.31 -3.32
C SER A 27 -3.55 10.66 -3.72
N TYR A 28 -4.82 10.87 -3.39
CA TYR A 28 -5.59 12.07 -3.68
C TYR A 28 -6.36 12.49 -2.43
N GLU A 29 -6.63 13.78 -2.29
CA GLU A 29 -7.48 14.27 -1.21
C GLU A 29 -8.94 13.84 -1.39
N SER A 30 -9.37 13.61 -2.63
CA SER A 30 -10.73 13.23 -2.96
C SER A 30 -10.81 12.46 -4.29
N LEU A 31 -11.96 11.88 -4.58
CA LEU A 31 -12.23 11.20 -5.85
C LEU A 31 -12.16 12.13 -7.07
N SER A 32 -12.39 13.43 -6.91
CA SER A 32 -12.23 14.40 -8.01
C SER A 32 -10.78 14.52 -8.49
N GLY A 33 -9.79 14.29 -7.62
CA GLY A 33 -8.39 14.17 -8.03
C GLY A 33 -8.14 12.94 -8.89
N PHE A 34 -8.75 11.81 -8.52
CA PHE A 34 -8.66 10.60 -9.34
C PHE A 34 -9.38 10.74 -10.68
N GLU A 35 -10.57 11.40 -10.73
CA GLU A 35 -11.28 11.73 -11.97
C GLU A 35 -10.40 12.50 -12.94
N LYS A 36 -9.74 13.57 -12.46
CA LYS A 36 -8.76 14.34 -13.26
C LYS A 36 -7.59 13.48 -13.76
N ALA A 37 -7.16 12.49 -12.98
CA ALA A 37 -6.12 11.57 -13.43
C ALA A 37 -6.60 10.69 -14.58
N LEU A 38 -7.84 10.21 -14.54
CA LEU A 38 -8.45 9.45 -15.65
C LEU A 38 -8.52 10.30 -16.92
N ASP A 39 -8.99 11.56 -16.82
CA ASP A 39 -9.01 12.49 -17.96
C ASP A 39 -7.62 12.68 -18.56
N ILE A 40 -6.56 12.79 -17.72
CA ILE A 40 -5.19 12.90 -18.21
C ILE A 40 -4.75 11.61 -18.92
N TYR A 41 -5.07 10.44 -18.41
CA TYR A 41 -4.74 9.16 -19.06
C TYR A 41 -5.44 9.05 -20.43
N ASP A 42 -6.71 9.41 -20.51
CA ASP A 42 -7.50 9.32 -21.73
C ASP A 42 -7.00 10.31 -22.81
N ASN A 43 -6.42 11.42 -22.40
CA ASN A 43 -5.88 12.47 -23.30
C ASN A 43 -4.35 12.42 -23.48
N SER A 44 -3.62 11.49 -22.84
CA SER A 44 -2.17 11.35 -22.98
C SER A 44 -1.81 10.44 -24.16
N SER A 45 -1.14 11.01 -25.16
CA SER A 45 -0.61 10.26 -26.31
C SER A 45 0.39 9.19 -25.87
N GLU A 46 1.20 9.45 -24.86
CA GLU A 46 2.17 8.52 -24.29
C GLU A 46 1.48 7.33 -23.61
N TYR A 47 0.43 7.61 -22.83
CA TYR A 47 -0.34 6.55 -22.18
C TYR A 47 -1.05 5.68 -23.24
N GLN A 48 -1.68 6.30 -24.23
CA GLN A 48 -2.35 5.59 -25.32
C GLN A 48 -1.36 4.75 -26.14
N ALA A 49 -0.20 5.28 -26.48
CA ALA A 49 0.85 4.55 -27.19
C ALA A 49 1.37 3.37 -26.37
N MET A 50 1.56 3.55 -25.05
CA MET A 50 1.96 2.46 -24.15
C MET A 50 0.93 1.33 -24.14
N MET A 51 -0.36 1.66 -24.00
CA MET A 51 -1.44 0.67 -23.98
C MET A 51 -1.58 -0.02 -25.35
N ALA A 52 -1.52 0.73 -26.45
CA ALA A 52 -1.59 0.18 -27.83
C ALA A 52 -0.41 -0.71 -28.19
N SER A 53 0.75 -0.59 -27.51
CA SER A 53 1.92 -1.41 -27.75
C SER A 53 1.71 -2.91 -27.46
N GLY A 54 0.68 -3.27 -26.67
CA GLY A 54 0.44 -4.62 -26.18
C GLY A 54 1.48 -5.15 -25.19
N LYS A 55 2.50 -4.31 -24.81
CA LYS A 55 3.56 -4.68 -23.87
C LYS A 55 3.16 -4.46 -22.40
N VAL A 56 2.09 -3.72 -22.18
CA VAL A 56 1.58 -3.38 -20.84
C VAL A 56 0.10 -3.76 -20.76
N GLN A 57 -0.28 -4.42 -19.70
CA GLN A 57 -1.67 -4.72 -19.36
C GLN A 57 -1.95 -4.23 -17.95
N VAL A 58 -3.04 -3.48 -17.77
CA VAL A 58 -3.54 -3.14 -16.44
C VAL A 58 -4.36 -4.31 -15.92
N VAL A 59 -3.79 -5.10 -15.03
CA VAL A 59 -4.44 -6.30 -14.47
C VAL A 59 -5.35 -5.96 -13.29
N MET A 60 -5.10 -4.83 -12.61
CA MET A 60 -5.88 -4.41 -11.45
C MET A 60 -5.80 -2.90 -11.27
N ARG A 61 -6.93 -2.29 -10.93
CA ARG A 61 -7.03 -0.90 -10.49
C ARG A 61 -8.09 -0.80 -9.40
N ASN A 62 -7.68 -0.46 -8.20
CA ASN A 62 -8.57 -0.36 -7.04
C ASN A 62 -8.48 1.01 -6.38
N ILE A 63 -9.57 1.43 -5.77
CA ILE A 63 -9.64 2.60 -4.91
C ILE A 63 -9.56 2.12 -3.47
N LEU A 64 -8.66 2.72 -2.69
CA LEU A 64 -8.50 2.51 -1.27
C LEU A 64 -8.95 3.76 -0.51
N LYS A 65 -9.92 3.61 0.37
CA LYS A 65 -10.30 4.66 1.32
C LYS A 65 -9.42 4.52 2.56
N LEU A 66 -8.53 5.49 2.77
CA LEU A 66 -7.64 5.50 3.93
C LEU A 66 -8.41 5.82 5.23
N HIS A 67 -7.98 5.18 6.30
CA HIS A 67 -8.36 5.48 7.68
C HIS A 67 -7.26 6.27 8.36
N SER A 68 -7.64 7.11 9.31
CA SER A 68 -6.67 7.79 10.18
C SER A 68 -6.13 6.79 11.20
N VAL A 69 -4.83 6.52 11.12
CA VAL A 69 -4.10 5.73 12.11
C VAL A 69 -2.95 6.60 12.61
N PRO A 70 -2.80 6.78 13.93
CA PRO A 70 -1.67 7.53 14.49
C PRO A 70 -0.36 6.83 14.11
N PHE A 71 0.48 7.51 13.35
CA PHE A 71 1.80 7.02 12.99
C PHE A 71 2.71 8.20 12.66
N ASP A 72 3.78 8.36 13.44
CA ASP A 72 4.80 9.37 13.19
C ASP A 72 5.70 8.91 12.05
N GLN A 73 5.65 9.64 10.94
CA GLN A 73 6.45 9.31 9.76
C GLN A 73 7.92 9.68 10.01
N ASN A 74 8.82 8.73 9.74
CA ASN A 74 10.25 9.03 9.72
C ASN A 74 10.64 9.65 8.36
N ALA A 75 10.59 10.98 8.27
CA ALA A 75 10.89 11.73 7.05
C ALA A 75 12.38 11.69 6.63
N ASN A 76 13.26 11.21 7.50
CA ASN A 76 14.71 11.20 7.25
C ASN A 76 15.20 9.96 6.51
N ASP A 77 14.38 8.91 6.44
CA ASP A 77 14.75 7.65 5.80
C ASP A 77 14.22 7.54 4.37
N THR A 78 15.03 6.94 3.51
CA THR A 78 14.63 6.67 2.12
C THR A 78 13.79 5.41 2.04
N MET A 79 12.55 5.53 1.57
CA MET A 79 11.66 4.40 1.31
C MET A 79 12.22 3.53 0.19
N LYS A 80 12.61 2.28 0.49
CA LYS A 80 13.09 1.31 -0.51
C LYS A 80 12.11 0.18 -0.77
N TYR A 81 11.29 -0.15 0.22
CA TYR A 81 10.35 -1.27 0.14
C TYR A 81 8.99 -0.88 0.70
N ILE A 82 7.96 -1.52 0.17
CA ILE A 82 6.59 -1.48 0.71
C ILE A 82 6.18 -2.93 0.97
N VAL A 83 5.71 -3.21 2.18
CA VAL A 83 4.99 -4.45 2.46
C VAL A 83 3.50 -4.15 2.38
N LEU A 84 2.81 -4.83 1.47
CA LEU A 84 1.35 -4.80 1.37
C LEU A 84 0.76 -6.04 2.00
N THR A 85 -0.18 -5.86 2.91
CA THR A 85 -0.96 -6.95 3.51
C THR A 85 -2.44 -6.66 3.28
N ARG A 86 -3.15 -7.60 2.64
CA ARG A 86 -4.61 -7.54 2.47
C ARG A 86 -5.25 -8.62 3.31
N ALA A 87 -6.34 -8.26 3.99
CA ALA A 87 -7.09 -9.16 4.83
C ALA A 87 -8.59 -8.87 4.80
N SER A 88 -9.40 -9.90 4.94
CA SER A 88 -10.76 -9.73 5.46
C SER A 88 -10.64 -9.53 6.97
N ALA A 89 -11.20 -8.43 7.48
CA ALA A 89 -11.05 -8.07 8.88
C ALA A 89 -12.26 -7.23 9.37
N PRO A 90 -12.61 -7.30 10.67
CA PRO A 90 -13.72 -6.57 11.25
C PRO A 90 -13.52 -5.03 11.21
N ALA A 91 -14.56 -4.27 11.52
CA ALA A 91 -14.49 -2.82 11.59
C ALA A 91 -13.49 -2.32 12.64
N SER A 92 -13.39 -3.01 13.77
CA SER A 92 -12.42 -2.74 14.86
C SER A 92 -10.95 -2.94 14.46
N SER A 93 -10.68 -3.37 13.23
CA SER A 93 -9.30 -3.48 12.71
C SER A 93 -8.54 -2.16 12.68
N VAL A 94 -9.23 -1.00 12.64
CA VAL A 94 -8.60 0.32 12.70
C VAL A 94 -7.92 0.52 14.06
N GLU A 95 -8.63 0.22 15.14
CA GLU A 95 -8.13 0.31 16.51
C GLU A 95 -6.97 -0.68 16.71
N THR A 96 -7.11 -1.90 16.20
CA THR A 96 -6.05 -2.92 16.29
C THR A 96 -4.77 -2.46 15.58
N ILE A 97 -4.88 -1.88 14.38
CA ILE A 97 -3.72 -1.36 13.67
C ILE A 97 -3.12 -0.14 14.39
N ALA A 98 -3.95 0.71 15.01
CA ALA A 98 -3.48 1.83 15.84
C ALA A 98 -2.67 1.34 17.06
N GLU A 99 -3.10 0.27 17.72
CA GLU A 99 -2.37 -0.35 18.83
C GLU A 99 -1.03 -0.97 18.37
N LEU A 100 -0.97 -1.50 17.16
CA LEU A 100 0.24 -2.11 16.60
C LEU A 100 1.18 -1.07 15.95
N ALA A 101 0.74 0.14 15.68
CA ALA A 101 1.53 1.18 15.02
C ALA A 101 2.90 1.44 15.69
N PRO A 102 3.03 1.48 17.04
CA PRO A 102 4.32 1.61 17.70
C PRO A 102 5.29 0.46 17.37
N VAL A 103 4.80 -0.79 17.27
CA VAL A 103 5.65 -1.93 16.94
C VAL A 103 6.29 -1.75 15.56
N PHE A 104 5.54 -1.23 14.59
CA PHE A 104 6.08 -0.91 13.27
C PHE A 104 7.11 0.22 13.34
N ALA A 105 6.82 1.30 14.05
CA ALA A 105 7.70 2.46 14.18
C ALA A 105 9.03 2.09 14.85
N ASP A 106 8.99 1.37 15.97
CA ASP A 106 10.17 0.99 16.76
C ASP A 106 11.11 0.03 16.01
N ASN A 107 10.59 -0.65 14.98
CA ASN A 107 11.35 -1.60 14.16
C ASN A 107 11.70 -1.06 12.76
N GLY A 108 11.61 0.26 12.57
CA GLY A 108 12.15 0.95 11.40
C GLY A 108 11.17 1.13 10.24
N ALA A 109 9.87 1.00 10.46
CA ALA A 109 8.90 1.44 9.47
C ALA A 109 8.94 2.96 9.31
N ILE A 110 8.86 3.44 8.05
CA ILE A 110 8.91 4.85 7.70
C ILE A 110 7.52 5.46 7.66
N THR A 111 6.58 4.76 7.00
CA THR A 111 5.17 5.17 6.93
C THR A 111 4.27 3.96 7.12
N LEU A 112 3.09 4.20 7.65
CA LEU A 112 2.02 3.20 7.76
C LEU A 112 0.74 3.82 7.18
N ARG A 113 0.13 3.10 6.25
CA ARG A 113 -1.17 3.48 5.66
C ARG A 113 -2.11 2.30 5.74
N PHE A 114 -3.29 2.54 6.27
CA PHE A 114 -4.33 1.52 6.43
C PHE A 114 -5.64 2.01 5.84
N GLY A 115 -6.36 1.15 5.15
CA GLY A 115 -7.60 1.53 4.51
C GLY A 115 -8.51 0.36 4.14
N THR A 116 -9.65 0.70 3.58
CA THR A 116 -10.62 -0.27 3.04
C THR A 116 -10.65 -0.15 1.52
N LEU A 117 -10.54 -1.27 0.82
CA LEU A 117 -10.72 -1.33 -0.63
C LEU A 117 -12.19 -1.02 -0.95
N ALA A 118 -12.40 0.07 -1.70
CA ALA A 118 -13.73 0.53 -2.08
C ALA A 118 -14.22 -0.10 -3.39
N THR A 119 -13.29 -0.59 -4.23
CA THR A 119 -13.61 -1.15 -5.55
C THR A 119 -12.84 -2.44 -5.83
N GLY A 120 -13.28 -3.16 -6.88
CA GLY A 120 -12.67 -4.41 -7.33
C GLY A 120 -13.23 -5.65 -6.63
N SER A 121 -12.73 -6.83 -7.03
CA SER A 121 -13.19 -8.13 -6.50
C SER A 121 -12.94 -8.32 -5.00
N ASN A 122 -12.03 -7.52 -4.43
CA ASN A 122 -11.70 -7.54 -3.01
C ASN A 122 -12.28 -6.33 -2.24
N ALA A 123 -13.33 -5.69 -2.78
CA ALA A 123 -14.00 -4.58 -2.11
C ALA A 123 -14.47 -5.02 -0.70
N GLY A 124 -14.28 -4.14 0.29
CA GLY A 124 -14.54 -4.44 1.70
C GLY A 124 -13.33 -4.96 2.47
N ASN A 125 -12.34 -5.57 1.80
CA ASN A 125 -11.11 -6.00 2.48
C ASN A 125 -10.29 -4.80 2.96
N ARG A 126 -9.53 -5.03 4.02
CA ARG A 126 -8.55 -4.08 4.56
C ARG A 126 -7.23 -4.23 3.82
N LEU A 127 -6.55 -3.12 3.61
CA LEU A 127 -5.21 -3.09 3.04
C LEU A 127 -4.30 -2.26 3.95
N LEU A 128 -3.22 -2.89 4.39
CA LEU A 128 -2.14 -2.26 5.15
C LEU A 128 -0.92 -2.14 4.23
N GLY A 129 -0.42 -0.93 4.06
CA GLY A 129 0.83 -0.63 3.36
C GLY A 129 1.83 -0.01 4.34
N VAL A 130 2.97 -0.65 4.50
CA VAL A 130 4.04 -0.17 5.38
C VAL A 130 5.32 -0.03 4.58
N THR A 131 5.99 1.11 4.68
CA THR A 131 7.24 1.37 3.96
C THR A 131 8.45 1.20 4.84
N TYR A 132 9.56 0.73 4.25
CA TYR A 132 10.79 0.40 4.97
C TYR A 132 12.05 0.83 4.21
N PRO A 133 13.15 1.13 4.93
CA PRO A 133 14.45 1.47 4.34
C PRO A 133 15.24 0.23 3.89
N SER A 134 14.95 -0.96 4.45
CA SER A 134 15.71 -2.19 4.18
C SER A 134 14.87 -3.45 4.40
N MET A 135 15.35 -4.59 3.90
CA MET A 135 14.77 -5.90 4.21
C MET A 135 14.97 -6.28 5.69
N ASP A 136 16.09 -5.89 6.29
CA ASP A 136 16.37 -6.14 7.71
C ASP A 136 15.33 -5.45 8.61
N ALA A 137 14.89 -4.23 8.26
CA ALA A 137 13.83 -3.55 9.00
C ALA A 137 12.47 -4.28 8.85
N ILE A 138 12.19 -4.87 7.69
CA ILE A 138 11.01 -5.72 7.50
C ILE A 138 11.10 -6.95 8.41
N GLU A 139 12.22 -7.67 8.39
CA GLU A 139 12.44 -8.87 9.20
C GLU A 139 12.27 -8.56 10.69
N LYS A 140 12.97 -7.54 11.21
CA LYS A 140 12.83 -7.10 12.61
C LYS A 140 11.39 -6.78 13.00
N THR A 141 10.66 -6.06 12.13
CA THR A 141 9.26 -5.74 12.40
C THR A 141 8.42 -7.00 12.53
N TYR A 142 8.58 -7.97 11.63
CA TYR A 142 7.76 -9.18 11.66
C TYR A 142 8.15 -10.14 12.78
N ASP A 143 9.41 -10.15 13.21
CA ASP A 143 9.85 -10.86 14.42
C ASP A 143 9.21 -10.24 15.67
N ALA A 144 9.22 -8.91 15.78
CA ALA A 144 8.59 -8.20 16.88
C ALA A 144 7.06 -8.39 16.90
N LEU A 145 6.41 -8.33 15.73
CA LEU A 145 4.98 -8.66 15.61
C LEU A 145 4.69 -10.10 16.03
N GLY A 146 5.54 -11.06 15.63
CA GLY A 146 5.42 -12.47 16.00
C GLY A 146 5.44 -12.70 17.52
N ALA A 147 6.16 -11.88 18.25
CA ALA A 147 6.23 -11.90 19.72
C ALA A 147 5.15 -11.03 20.41
N ASN A 148 4.35 -10.26 19.66
CA ASN A 148 3.38 -9.33 20.19
C ASN A 148 2.01 -9.99 20.41
N ALA A 149 1.48 -9.95 21.64
CA ALA A 149 0.23 -10.60 22.00
C ALA A 149 -0.99 -10.02 21.25
N SER A 150 -1.04 -8.70 21.04
CA SER A 150 -2.15 -8.04 20.30
C SER A 150 -2.14 -8.46 18.82
N TYR A 151 -0.96 -8.62 18.22
CA TYR A 151 -0.84 -9.14 16.86
C TYR A 151 -1.31 -10.60 16.77
N GLN A 152 -0.92 -11.45 17.71
CA GLN A 152 -1.36 -12.85 17.76
C GLN A 152 -2.88 -12.94 17.92
N ALA A 153 -3.46 -12.11 18.77
CA ALA A 153 -4.92 -12.02 18.92
C ALA A 153 -5.59 -11.55 17.62
N ALA A 154 -5.02 -10.56 16.92
CA ALA A 154 -5.53 -10.08 15.65
C ALA A 154 -5.52 -11.15 14.56
N LEU A 155 -4.50 -12.01 14.50
CA LEU A 155 -4.43 -13.12 13.53
C LEU A 155 -5.58 -14.12 13.65
N SER A 156 -6.24 -14.20 14.81
CA SER A 156 -7.42 -15.07 14.99
C SER A 156 -8.70 -14.49 14.35
N THR A 157 -8.71 -13.20 14.02
CA THR A 157 -9.86 -12.47 13.47
C THR A 157 -9.62 -11.89 12.07
N PHE A 158 -8.35 -11.84 11.63
CA PHE A 158 -7.94 -11.35 10.33
C PHE A 158 -7.64 -12.54 9.41
N ASP A 159 -8.41 -12.66 8.34
CA ASP A 159 -8.10 -13.61 7.27
C ASP A 159 -7.17 -12.92 6.26
N ILE A 160 -5.86 -13.10 6.45
CA ILE A 160 -4.83 -12.54 5.57
C ILE A 160 -4.81 -13.36 4.28
N ASN A 161 -5.26 -12.74 3.19
CA ASN A 161 -5.37 -13.39 1.88
C ASN A 161 -4.33 -12.89 0.86
N TYR A 162 -3.50 -11.90 1.22
CA TYR A 162 -2.35 -11.47 0.43
C TYR A 162 -1.31 -10.80 1.34
N ARG A 163 -0.03 -11.11 1.09
CA ARG A 163 1.11 -10.33 1.59
C ARG A 163 2.21 -10.35 0.56
N GLY A 164 2.69 -9.16 0.17
CA GLY A 164 3.74 -9.05 -0.82
C GLY A 164 4.69 -7.90 -0.52
N ILE A 165 5.91 -8.02 -1.00
CA ILE A 165 6.97 -7.01 -0.88
C ILE A 165 7.14 -6.35 -2.25
N ILE A 166 7.14 -5.03 -2.26
CA ILE A 166 7.32 -4.19 -3.45
C ILE A 166 8.59 -3.39 -3.26
N ARG A 167 9.48 -3.42 -4.26
CA ARG A 167 10.65 -2.55 -4.30
C ARG A 167 10.25 -1.20 -4.89
N VAL A 168 10.46 -0.11 -4.17
CA VAL A 168 10.21 1.25 -4.65
C VAL A 168 11.22 1.60 -5.73
N LEU A 169 10.74 2.08 -6.86
CA LEU A 169 11.53 2.55 -8.00
C LEU A 169 11.58 4.08 -8.04
N SER A 170 10.47 4.73 -7.74
CA SER A 170 10.39 6.18 -7.63
C SER A 170 9.26 6.60 -6.69
N PHE A 171 9.44 7.77 -6.08
CA PHE A 171 8.48 8.44 -5.20
C PHE A 171 8.48 9.93 -5.48
N ALA A 172 7.29 10.53 -5.60
CA ALA A 172 7.08 11.96 -5.82
C ALA A 172 5.82 12.46 -5.10
#